data_041fef5b3c465d0872bede4162c246d3
#
_entry.id   041fef5b3c465d0872bede4162c246d3
#
_cell.length_a   1.000
_cell.length_b   1.000
_cell.length_c   1.000
_cell.angle_alpha   90.00
_cell.angle_beta   90.00
_cell.angle_gamma   90.00
#
_symmetry.space_group_name_H-M   'P 1'
#
loop_
_entity.id
_entity.type
_entity.pdbx_description
1 polymer ?
#
loop_
_entity_poly.entity_id
_entity_poly.type
_entity_poly.pdbx_seq_one_letter_code
_entity_poly.pdbx_strand_id
1 'polypeptide(L)'
;MDVMKQLSLIGIVPVIAINDAADAVPLAQALIDGGLPCAEVTFRTAAAADAIKNMVDAFPEMVVGAGTVLTCEQVDRAVAAGAKFIVSPGLNPTTVKHCQEIGVPVCPGTANPSDIEVALSLGL
;
A
#
# COMPACT_ATOMS: atom_id res chain seq x y z
N MET A 1 -2.11 -14.46 -9.18
CA MET A 1 -0.67 -14.15 -8.96
C MET A 1 -0.55 -13.40 -7.65
N ASP A 2 0.42 -13.76 -6.84
CA ASP A 2 0.73 -13.06 -5.59
C ASP A 2 1.05 -11.58 -5.84
N VAL A 3 0.57 -10.70 -4.95
CA VAL A 3 0.68 -9.23 -5.07
C VAL A 3 2.15 -8.78 -5.17
N MET A 4 3.03 -9.36 -4.33
CA MET A 4 4.45 -9.00 -4.35
C MET A 4 5.12 -9.40 -5.67
N LYS A 5 4.70 -10.52 -6.25
CA LYS A 5 5.14 -10.93 -7.60
C LYS A 5 4.65 -9.97 -8.68
N GLN A 6 3.40 -9.49 -8.59
CA GLN A 6 2.88 -8.49 -9.53
C GLN A 6 3.70 -7.21 -9.46
N LEU A 7 3.93 -6.67 -8.25
CA LEU A 7 4.76 -5.47 -8.04
C LEU A 7 6.18 -5.64 -8.58
N SER A 8 6.78 -6.82 -8.35
CA SER A 8 8.12 -7.15 -8.88
C SER A 8 8.18 -7.09 -10.41
N LEU A 9 7.13 -7.53 -11.09
CA LEU A 9 7.04 -7.51 -12.56
C LEU A 9 6.78 -6.11 -13.10
N ILE A 10 5.99 -5.29 -12.39
CA ILE A 10 5.76 -3.89 -12.74
C ILE A 10 7.04 -3.07 -12.55
N GLY A 11 7.79 -3.32 -11.49
CA GLY A 11 9.12 -2.74 -11.23
C GLY A 11 9.13 -1.33 -10.65
N ILE A 12 8.06 -0.57 -10.78
CA ILE A 12 7.92 0.81 -10.26
C ILE A 12 6.57 0.91 -9.55
N VAL A 13 6.58 1.46 -8.34
CA VAL A 13 5.35 1.76 -7.57
C VAL A 13 5.29 3.27 -7.32
N PRO A 14 4.37 4.00 -7.96
CA PRO A 14 4.23 5.43 -7.71
C PRO A 14 3.66 5.69 -6.32
N VAL A 15 4.32 6.57 -5.57
CA VAL A 15 3.91 7.03 -4.24
C VAL A 15 3.08 8.30 -4.40
N ILE A 16 1.83 8.27 -3.96
CA ILE A 16 0.83 9.27 -4.30
C ILE A 16 0.21 9.86 -3.03
N ALA A 17 0.06 11.19 -2.98
CA ALA A 17 -0.76 11.89 -2.03
C ALA A 17 -1.98 12.47 -2.76
N ILE A 18 -3.19 12.07 -2.35
CA ILE A 18 -4.46 12.54 -2.91
C ILE A 18 -5.18 13.37 -1.87
N ASN A 19 -5.49 14.62 -2.20
CA ASN A 19 -6.22 15.53 -1.31
C ASN A 19 -7.75 15.47 -1.53
N ASP A 20 -8.19 15.11 -2.74
CA ASP A 20 -9.59 14.94 -3.09
C ASP A 20 -9.80 13.54 -3.70
N ALA A 21 -10.67 12.75 -3.09
CA ALA A 21 -10.97 11.39 -3.57
C ALA A 21 -11.54 11.37 -4.99
N ALA A 22 -12.11 12.47 -5.48
CA ALA A 22 -12.59 12.60 -6.86
C ALA A 22 -11.45 12.52 -7.89
N ASP A 23 -10.22 12.83 -7.52
CA ASP A 23 -9.04 12.75 -8.41
C ASP A 23 -8.52 11.31 -8.56
N ALA A 24 -8.98 10.36 -7.74
CA ALA A 24 -8.44 9.02 -7.70
C ALA A 24 -8.67 8.24 -9.00
N VAL A 25 -9.88 8.24 -9.53
CA VAL A 25 -10.23 7.49 -10.75
C VAL A 25 -9.52 8.05 -11.99
N PRO A 26 -9.51 9.37 -12.25
CA PRO A 26 -8.75 9.93 -13.37
C PRO A 26 -7.24 9.63 -13.28
N LEU A 27 -6.66 9.68 -12.09
CA LEU A 27 -5.26 9.35 -11.87
C LEU A 27 -4.98 7.86 -12.15
N ALA A 28 -5.83 6.96 -11.63
CA ALA A 28 -5.70 5.54 -11.88
C ALA A 28 -5.78 5.21 -13.38
N GLN A 29 -6.71 5.82 -14.11
CA GLN A 29 -6.82 5.67 -15.56
C GLN A 29 -5.55 6.11 -16.25
N ALA A 30 -5.00 7.29 -15.89
CA ALA A 30 -3.77 7.78 -16.48
C ALA A 30 -2.56 6.87 -16.24
N LEU A 31 -2.46 6.28 -15.05
CA LEU A 31 -1.42 5.30 -14.71
C LEU A 31 -1.56 4.03 -15.56
N ILE A 32 -2.77 3.49 -15.69
CA ILE A 32 -3.06 2.31 -16.50
C ILE A 32 -2.74 2.58 -17.98
N ASP A 33 -3.17 3.71 -18.52
CA ASP A 33 -2.91 4.10 -19.91
C ASP A 33 -1.41 4.28 -20.17
N GLY A 34 -0.65 4.70 -19.16
CA GLY A 34 0.80 4.80 -19.19
C GLY A 34 1.53 3.46 -19.00
N GLY A 35 0.81 2.33 -18.83
CA GLY A 35 1.40 1.02 -18.63
C GLY A 35 1.86 0.73 -17.19
N LEU A 36 1.39 1.51 -16.21
CA LEU A 36 1.75 1.39 -14.79
C LEU A 36 0.52 1.09 -13.93
N PRO A 37 -0.02 -0.15 -13.95
CA PRO A 37 -1.28 -0.50 -13.29
C PRO A 37 -1.11 -0.73 -11.77
N CYS A 38 -0.42 0.16 -11.09
CA CYS A 38 -0.28 0.13 -9.63
C CYS A 38 -0.18 1.53 -9.03
N ALA A 39 -0.47 1.64 -7.74
CA ALA A 39 -0.35 2.87 -6.97
C ALA A 39 -0.20 2.57 -5.48
N GLU A 40 0.65 3.35 -4.80
CA GLU A 40 0.72 3.43 -3.34
C GLU A 40 0.09 4.76 -2.92
N VAL A 41 -1.14 4.73 -2.39
CA VAL A 41 -1.83 5.91 -1.89
C VAL A 41 -1.47 6.13 -0.42
N THR A 42 -0.81 7.24 -0.12
CA THR A 42 -0.31 7.50 1.24
C THR A 42 -1.41 7.99 2.19
N PHE A 43 -1.40 7.49 3.43
CA PHE A 43 -2.29 7.92 4.52
C PHE A 43 -1.85 9.27 5.11
N ARG A 44 -1.37 10.18 4.26
CA ARG A 44 -1.02 11.56 4.62
C ARG A 44 -2.20 12.51 4.59
N THR A 45 -3.32 12.11 3.98
CA THR A 45 -4.52 12.92 3.84
C THR A 45 -5.75 12.16 4.35
N ALA A 46 -6.79 12.89 4.69
CA ALA A 46 -8.06 12.29 5.10
C ALA A 46 -8.78 11.56 3.94
N ALA A 47 -8.46 11.91 2.69
CA ALA A 47 -9.06 11.32 1.49
C ALA A 47 -8.47 9.94 1.10
N ALA A 48 -7.38 9.49 1.74
CA ALA A 48 -6.63 8.32 1.29
C ALA A 48 -7.47 7.04 1.18
N ALA A 49 -8.25 6.70 2.20
CA ALA A 49 -9.08 5.49 2.19
C ALA A 49 -10.15 5.55 1.10
N ASP A 50 -10.85 6.68 0.95
CA ASP A 50 -11.86 6.86 -0.10
C ASP A 50 -11.23 6.83 -1.49
N ALA A 51 -10.04 7.40 -1.65
CA ALA A 51 -9.29 7.34 -2.91
C ALA A 51 -8.92 5.91 -3.30
N ILE A 52 -8.42 5.10 -2.35
CA ILE A 52 -8.12 3.68 -2.57
C ILE A 52 -9.40 2.95 -3.01
N LYS A 53 -10.50 3.15 -2.28
CA LYS A 53 -11.77 2.52 -2.60
C LYS A 53 -12.24 2.87 -4.01
N ASN A 54 -12.20 4.14 -4.38
CA ASN A 54 -12.59 4.59 -5.71
C ASN A 54 -11.74 3.97 -6.82
N MET A 55 -10.41 3.88 -6.63
CA MET A 55 -9.52 3.21 -7.58
C MET A 55 -9.84 1.74 -7.74
N VAL A 56 -10.01 1.00 -6.63
CA VAL A 56 -10.27 -0.44 -6.63
C VAL A 56 -11.65 -0.76 -7.23
N ASP A 57 -12.66 0.03 -6.92
CA ASP A 57 -14.01 -0.16 -7.47
C ASP A 57 -14.03 0.10 -8.99
N ALA A 58 -13.31 1.12 -9.47
CA ALA A 58 -13.25 1.45 -10.89
C ALA A 58 -12.35 0.50 -11.69
N PHE A 59 -11.26 0.04 -11.09
CA PHE A 59 -10.24 -0.80 -11.74
C PHE A 59 -9.83 -1.97 -10.86
N PRO A 60 -10.64 -3.04 -10.75
CA PRO A 60 -10.38 -4.17 -9.85
C PRO A 60 -9.05 -4.89 -10.08
N GLU A 61 -8.53 -4.84 -11.31
CA GLU A 61 -7.26 -5.48 -11.67
C GLU A 61 -6.03 -4.65 -11.28
N MET A 62 -6.20 -3.35 -11.00
CA MET A 62 -5.11 -2.49 -10.58
C MET A 62 -4.58 -2.90 -9.21
N VAL A 63 -3.26 -2.87 -9.03
CA VAL A 63 -2.63 -3.17 -7.75
C VAL A 63 -2.51 -1.89 -6.94
N VAL A 64 -3.49 -1.63 -6.09
CA VAL A 64 -3.53 -0.45 -5.22
C VAL A 64 -3.15 -0.84 -3.80
N GLY A 65 -2.21 -0.11 -3.21
CA GLY A 65 -1.79 -0.27 -1.82
C GLY A 65 -1.90 1.03 -1.03
N ALA A 66 -1.69 0.93 0.27
CA ALA A 66 -1.65 2.06 1.18
C ALA A 66 -0.24 2.30 1.70
N GLY A 67 0.23 3.54 1.62
CA GLY A 67 1.52 3.97 2.17
C GLY A 67 1.39 4.88 3.38
N THR A 68 2.50 5.12 4.04
CA THR A 68 2.57 5.94 5.27
C THR A 68 1.63 5.41 6.36
N VAL A 69 1.47 4.09 6.42
CA VAL A 69 0.63 3.42 7.41
C VAL A 69 1.44 3.22 8.68
N LEU A 70 0.97 3.78 9.80
CA LEU A 70 1.70 3.82 11.07
C LEU A 70 1.06 2.97 12.17
N THR A 71 -0.22 2.64 12.05
CA THR A 71 -0.99 1.96 13.10
C THR A 71 -1.82 0.80 12.56
N CYS A 72 -2.16 -0.15 13.43
CA CYS A 72 -3.05 -1.25 13.07
C CYS A 72 -4.42 -0.75 12.60
N GLU A 73 -4.96 0.32 13.20
CA GLU A 73 -6.21 0.94 12.77
C GLU A 73 -6.13 1.44 11.32
N GLN A 74 -5.01 2.07 10.95
CA GLN A 74 -4.81 2.49 9.56
C GLN A 74 -4.69 1.30 8.61
N VAL A 75 -4.05 0.20 9.03
CA VAL A 75 -4.02 -1.05 8.26
C VAL A 75 -5.45 -1.54 8.00
N ASP A 76 -6.28 -1.63 9.05
CA ASP A 76 -7.65 -2.11 8.92
C ASP A 76 -8.48 -1.23 7.97
N ARG A 77 -8.34 0.09 8.09
CA ARG A 77 -9.01 1.05 7.20
C ARG A 77 -8.54 0.90 5.74
N ALA A 78 -7.25 0.71 5.53
CA ALA A 78 -6.70 0.52 4.19
C ALA A 78 -7.21 -0.78 3.55
N VAL A 79 -7.20 -1.88 4.29
CA VAL A 79 -7.69 -3.18 3.81
C VAL A 79 -9.19 -3.14 3.56
N ALA A 80 -9.97 -2.52 4.44
CA ALA A 80 -11.41 -2.32 4.23
C ALA A 80 -11.72 -1.48 2.98
N ALA A 81 -10.83 -0.56 2.60
CA ALA A 81 -10.94 0.21 1.35
C ALA A 81 -10.51 -0.59 0.11
N GLY A 82 -9.91 -1.76 0.27
CA GLY A 82 -9.48 -2.64 -0.81
C GLY A 82 -7.97 -2.59 -1.11
N ALA A 83 -7.15 -2.01 -0.24
CA ALA A 83 -5.70 -2.04 -0.40
C ALA A 83 -5.16 -3.48 -0.44
N LYS A 84 -4.34 -3.77 -1.44
CA LYS A 84 -3.76 -5.10 -1.69
C LYS A 84 -2.38 -5.28 -1.03
N PHE A 85 -1.74 -4.20 -0.59
CA PHE A 85 -0.47 -4.20 0.14
C PHE A 85 -0.36 -2.96 1.03
N ILE A 86 0.52 -3.04 2.02
CA ILE A 86 0.79 -1.96 2.98
C ILE A 86 2.26 -1.55 2.89
N VAL A 87 2.53 -0.26 2.95
CA VAL A 87 3.87 0.31 3.08
C VAL A 87 3.91 1.20 4.32
N SER A 88 4.94 1.05 5.12
CA SER A 88 5.16 1.89 6.30
C SER A 88 6.53 2.58 6.21
N PRO A 89 6.66 3.83 6.71
CA PRO A 89 7.91 4.57 6.64
C PRO A 89 9.02 3.97 7.50
N GLY A 90 8.67 3.22 8.53
CA GLY A 90 9.60 2.52 9.41
C GLY A 90 9.11 1.15 9.80
N LEU A 91 9.95 0.42 10.53
CA LEU A 91 9.68 -0.92 11.00
C LEU A 91 9.03 -0.87 12.39
N ASN A 92 7.73 -1.11 12.45
CA ASN A 92 6.99 -1.33 13.69
C ASN A 92 6.56 -2.79 13.77
N PRO A 93 7.15 -3.61 14.67
CA PRO A 93 6.82 -5.03 14.79
C PRO A 93 5.33 -5.30 15.05
N THR A 94 4.66 -4.43 15.80
CA THR A 94 3.23 -4.57 16.08
C THR A 94 2.40 -4.45 14.81
N THR A 95 2.66 -3.43 14.00
CA THR A 95 1.97 -3.22 12.71
C THR A 95 2.28 -4.35 11.72
N VAL A 96 3.55 -4.77 11.65
CA VAL A 96 3.96 -5.89 10.76
C VAL A 96 3.23 -7.17 11.13
N LYS A 97 3.22 -7.55 12.42
CA LYS A 97 2.52 -8.76 12.89
C LYS A 97 1.02 -8.70 12.59
N HIS A 98 0.39 -7.54 12.80
CA HIS A 98 -1.02 -7.36 12.47
C HIS A 98 -1.28 -7.60 10.97
N CYS A 99 -0.47 -7.04 10.08
CA CYS A 99 -0.57 -7.30 8.65
C CYS A 99 -0.43 -8.80 8.32
N GLN A 100 0.52 -9.47 8.95
CA GLN A 100 0.73 -10.92 8.77
C GLN A 100 -0.47 -11.74 9.26
N GLU A 101 -1.05 -11.39 10.41
CA GLU A 101 -2.22 -12.06 10.99
C GLU A 101 -3.46 -11.98 10.08
N ILE A 102 -3.67 -10.83 9.45
CA ILE A 102 -4.80 -10.62 8.52
C ILE A 102 -4.46 -10.99 7.08
N GLY A 103 -3.22 -11.41 6.80
CA GLY A 103 -2.81 -11.90 5.49
C GLY A 103 -2.59 -10.84 4.42
N VAL A 104 -2.31 -9.58 4.80
CA VAL A 104 -1.97 -8.52 3.84
C VAL A 104 -0.44 -8.35 3.76
N PRO A 105 0.15 -8.32 2.56
CA PRO A 105 1.58 -8.07 2.39
C PRO A 105 1.99 -6.70 2.94
N VAL A 106 3.14 -6.62 3.61
CA VAL A 106 3.67 -5.39 4.18
C VAL A 106 5.12 -5.18 3.79
N CYS A 107 5.46 -3.94 3.39
CA CYS A 107 6.82 -3.48 3.08
C CYS A 107 7.20 -2.36 4.06
N PRO A 108 7.79 -2.68 5.20
CA PRO A 108 8.24 -1.67 6.16
C PRO A 108 9.58 -1.07 5.72
N GLY A 109 9.76 0.23 5.98
CA GLY A 109 11.04 0.90 5.83
C GLY A 109 12.06 0.42 6.84
N THR A 110 13.32 0.27 6.41
CA THR A 110 14.46 -0.05 7.26
C THR A 110 15.61 0.92 6.96
N ALA A 111 16.36 1.34 7.99
CA ALA A 111 17.41 2.35 7.83
C ALA A 111 18.78 1.91 8.37
N ASN A 112 18.86 0.83 9.11
CA ASN A 112 20.09 0.38 9.76
C ASN A 112 20.09 -1.16 9.94
N PRO A 113 21.24 -1.76 10.30
CA PRO A 113 21.33 -3.21 10.50
C PRO A 113 20.36 -3.75 11.56
N SER A 114 20.08 -3.01 12.63
CA SER A 114 19.14 -3.45 13.68
C SER A 114 17.71 -3.59 13.14
N ASP A 115 17.26 -2.65 12.31
CA ASP A 115 15.96 -2.75 11.66
C ASP A 115 15.89 -3.98 10.75
N ILE A 116 16.96 -4.24 9.99
CA ILE A 116 17.04 -5.40 9.10
C ILE A 116 17.00 -6.70 9.89
N GLU A 117 17.71 -6.80 11.01
CA GLU A 117 17.68 -7.98 11.87
C GLU A 117 16.27 -8.23 12.43
N VAL A 118 15.57 -7.17 12.85
CA VAL A 118 14.17 -7.28 13.30
C VAL A 118 13.26 -7.73 12.17
N ALA A 119 13.40 -7.15 10.97
CA ALA A 119 12.62 -7.56 9.79
C ALA A 119 12.83 -9.05 9.48
N LEU A 120 14.07 -9.52 9.45
CA LEU A 120 14.38 -10.94 9.24
C LEU A 120 13.76 -11.84 10.32
N SER A 121 13.78 -11.40 11.59
CA SER A 121 13.17 -12.15 12.70
C SER A 121 11.64 -12.26 12.59
N LEU A 122 11.03 -11.33 11.86
CA LEU A 122 9.59 -11.32 11.56
C LEU A 122 9.24 -12.09 10.27
N GLY A 123 10.23 -12.64 9.57
CA GLY A 123 10.03 -13.40 8.34
C GLY A 123 9.81 -12.55 7.08
N LEU A 124 10.30 -11.32 7.09
CA LEU A 124 10.25 -10.39 5.96
C LEU A 124 11.47 -10.53 5.07
#